data_4a43d979dff5e8a2fd2ab730b1965cdf
#
_entry.id   4a43d979dff5e8a2fd2ab730b1965cdf
#
_cell.length_a   1.000
_cell.length_b   1.000
_cell.length_c   1.000
_cell.angle_alpha   90.00
_cell.angle_beta   90.00
_cell.angle_gamma   90.00
#
_symmetry.space_group_name_H-M   'P 1'
#
loop_
_entity.id
_entity.type
_entity.pdbx_description
1 polymer ?
#
loop_
_entity_poly.entity_id
_entity_poly.type
_entity_poly.pdbx_seq_one_letter_code
_entity_poly.pdbx_strand_id
1 'polypeptide(L)'
;RDYYASRGLGDVYKRQTLVNAILAICKNSLSGIGGEIRPGIVHRLDKDTSGIIIVAKNDIAHINISNQIKERKVKKTYIALVRGNVPEEEATINMPIGRSTRDRKKMAVNKDGKPAITHFKVLKRYGKYTLLEVKIETGRTHQIRVHMAEIGYPIVGDAVYSNGKNEFGVEGQMLHAYKLEFEHPTTKKHMELIAPLPQYFKEILEKLY
;
A
#
# COMPACT_ATOMS: atom_id res chain seq x y z
N ARG A 1 -2.71 3.24 -19.69
CA ARG A 1 -2.80 2.72 -21.06
C ARG A 1 -1.42 2.68 -21.68
N ASP A 2 -0.68 3.77 -21.59
CA ASP A 2 0.64 3.93 -22.21
C ASP A 2 1.75 3.09 -21.57
N TYR A 3 1.58 2.68 -20.32
CA TYR A 3 2.54 1.82 -19.63
C TYR A 3 2.69 0.44 -20.26
N TYR A 4 1.60 -0.09 -20.84
CA TYR A 4 1.63 -1.39 -21.52
C TYR A 4 1.98 -1.25 -22.99
N ALA A 5 1.53 -0.19 -23.66
CA ALA A 5 1.85 0.08 -25.06
C ALA A 5 3.35 0.35 -25.26
N SER A 6 4.02 1.02 -24.31
CA SER A 6 5.45 1.32 -24.38
C SER A 6 6.37 0.12 -24.08
N ARG A 7 5.84 -0.97 -23.49
CA ARG A 7 6.64 -2.15 -23.10
C ARG A 7 6.50 -3.36 -24.01
N GLY A 8 5.53 -3.35 -24.91
CA GLY A 8 5.26 -4.47 -25.80
C GLY A 8 4.76 -5.74 -25.10
N LEU A 9 4.16 -6.64 -25.86
CA LEU A 9 3.68 -7.94 -25.35
C LEU A 9 4.77 -8.81 -24.72
N GLY A 10 6.03 -8.66 -25.13
CA GLY A 10 7.16 -9.40 -24.60
C GLY A 10 7.46 -9.12 -23.11
N ASP A 11 7.20 -7.91 -22.63
CA ASP A 11 7.39 -7.55 -21.23
C ASP A 11 6.26 -8.07 -20.32
N VAL A 12 5.06 -8.25 -20.87
CA VAL A 12 3.92 -8.85 -20.15
C VAL A 12 4.19 -10.32 -19.86
N TYR A 13 4.82 -11.04 -20.77
CA TYR A 13 5.20 -12.45 -20.58
C TYR A 13 6.43 -12.65 -19.68
N LYS A 14 7.32 -11.69 -19.60
CA LYS A 14 8.56 -11.79 -18.80
C LYS A 14 8.40 -11.40 -17.34
N ARG A 15 7.31 -10.71 -16.96
CA ARG A 15 7.06 -10.31 -15.57
C ARG A 15 5.77 -10.96 -15.07
N GLN A 16 5.89 -11.91 -14.18
CA GLN A 16 4.76 -12.41 -13.41
C GLN A 16 4.23 -11.26 -12.55
N THR A 17 3.12 -10.67 -12.98
CA THR A 17 2.43 -9.62 -12.21
C THR A 17 1.32 -10.26 -11.38
N LEU A 18 0.85 -9.55 -10.33
CA LEU A 18 -0.32 -9.95 -9.56
C LEU A 18 -1.52 -10.25 -10.48
N VAL A 19 -1.72 -9.45 -11.53
CA VAL A 19 -2.81 -9.65 -12.50
C VAL A 19 -2.70 -11.03 -13.18
N ASN A 20 -1.49 -11.43 -13.60
CA ASN A 20 -1.28 -12.75 -14.22
C ASN A 20 -1.60 -13.90 -13.25
N ALA A 21 -1.19 -13.77 -11.97
CA ALA A 21 -1.50 -14.75 -10.94
C ALA A 21 -3.02 -14.84 -10.69
N ILE A 22 -3.70 -13.69 -10.59
CA ILE A 22 -5.15 -13.62 -10.38
C ILE A 22 -5.90 -14.23 -11.57
N LEU A 23 -5.50 -13.94 -12.80
CA LEU A 23 -6.08 -14.53 -14.00
C LEU A 23 -5.92 -16.06 -14.02
N ALA A 24 -4.75 -16.57 -13.61
CA ALA A 24 -4.51 -18.01 -13.53
C ALA A 24 -5.40 -18.68 -12.45
N ILE A 25 -5.60 -18.06 -11.29
CA ILE A 25 -6.40 -18.59 -10.19
C ILE A 25 -7.91 -18.47 -10.46
N CYS A 26 -8.35 -17.30 -10.93
CA CYS A 26 -9.77 -16.98 -11.08
C CYS A 26 -10.33 -17.29 -12.47
N LYS A 27 -9.46 -17.60 -13.44
CA LYS A 27 -9.87 -17.88 -14.85
C LYS A 27 -10.82 -16.78 -15.35
N ASN A 28 -12.01 -17.19 -15.84
CA ASN A 28 -13.03 -16.29 -16.42
C ASN A 28 -13.96 -15.66 -15.36
N SER A 29 -13.71 -15.83 -14.07
CA SER A 29 -14.57 -15.33 -12.99
C SER A 29 -14.12 -13.99 -12.40
N LEU A 30 -13.46 -13.14 -13.17
CA LEU A 30 -13.09 -11.78 -12.74
C LEU A 30 -14.05 -10.74 -13.32
N SER A 31 -14.28 -9.66 -12.55
CA SER A 31 -15.02 -8.51 -13.07
C SER A 31 -14.32 -7.89 -14.28
N GLY A 32 -15.07 -7.65 -15.35
CA GLY A 32 -14.59 -6.99 -16.56
C GLY A 32 -14.47 -5.46 -16.46
N ILE A 33 -14.95 -4.83 -15.37
CA ILE A 33 -15.01 -3.36 -15.23
C ILE A 33 -13.62 -2.71 -15.33
N GLY A 34 -12.57 -3.36 -14.86
CA GLY A 34 -11.18 -2.89 -14.98
C GLY A 34 -10.58 -3.05 -16.39
N GLY A 35 -11.35 -3.58 -17.35
CA GLY A 35 -10.88 -3.99 -18.67
C GLY A 35 -9.90 -5.16 -18.62
N GLU A 36 -9.36 -5.56 -19.76
CA GLU A 36 -8.41 -6.69 -19.87
C GLU A 36 -7.12 -6.49 -19.08
N ILE A 37 -6.76 -5.24 -18.83
CA ILE A 37 -5.48 -4.88 -18.18
C ILE A 37 -5.54 -5.04 -16.66
N ARG A 38 -6.70 -4.85 -16.03
CA ARG A 38 -6.86 -4.88 -14.56
C ARG A 38 -8.18 -5.54 -14.15
N PRO A 39 -8.47 -6.74 -14.60
CA PRO A 39 -9.73 -7.40 -14.28
C PRO A 39 -9.86 -7.60 -12.76
N GLY A 40 -11.00 -7.19 -12.22
CA GLY A 40 -11.32 -7.36 -10.80
C GLY A 40 -10.54 -6.50 -9.81
N ILE A 41 -9.61 -5.65 -10.25
CA ILE A 41 -8.75 -4.84 -9.36
C ILE A 41 -9.48 -3.56 -8.92
N VAL A 42 -9.86 -3.49 -7.65
CA VAL A 42 -10.57 -2.35 -7.04
C VAL A 42 -9.66 -1.38 -6.27
N HIS A 43 -8.47 -1.80 -5.88
CA HIS A 43 -7.42 -0.96 -5.27
C HIS A 43 -6.03 -1.50 -5.60
N ARG A 44 -5.00 -0.90 -5.05
CA ARG A 44 -3.61 -1.29 -5.32
C ARG A 44 -2.77 -1.28 -4.06
N LEU A 45 -1.72 -2.10 -4.07
CA LEU A 45 -0.54 -1.95 -3.24
C LEU A 45 0.61 -1.40 -4.09
N ASP A 46 1.57 -0.73 -3.46
CA ASP A 46 2.81 -0.34 -4.11
C ASP A 46 3.65 -1.59 -4.41
N LYS A 47 4.53 -1.50 -5.41
CA LYS A 47 5.55 -2.51 -5.62
C LYS A 47 6.33 -2.70 -4.31
N ASP A 48 6.62 -3.94 -3.96
CA ASP A 48 7.35 -4.37 -2.76
C ASP A 48 6.61 -4.11 -1.41
N THR A 49 5.33 -3.68 -1.43
CA THR A 49 4.46 -3.69 -0.26
C THR A 49 3.72 -5.02 -0.18
N SER A 50 3.90 -5.73 0.91
CA SER A 50 3.21 -6.99 1.17
C SER A 50 1.82 -6.80 1.80
N GLY A 51 1.03 -7.88 1.90
CA GLY A 51 -0.23 -7.89 2.64
C GLY A 51 -1.48 -8.07 1.80
N ILE A 52 -2.62 -7.61 2.31
CA ILE A 52 -3.96 -7.89 1.77
C ILE A 52 -4.29 -7.01 0.57
N ILE A 53 -4.81 -7.65 -0.48
CA ILE A 53 -5.45 -6.99 -1.61
C ILE A 53 -6.81 -7.65 -1.90
N ILE A 54 -7.84 -6.83 -2.15
CA ILE A 54 -9.16 -7.31 -2.59
C ILE A 54 -9.20 -7.40 -4.11
N VAL A 55 -9.77 -8.49 -4.59
CA VAL A 55 -10.07 -8.71 -6.00
C VAL A 55 -11.54 -9.06 -6.16
N ALA A 56 -12.25 -8.37 -7.04
CA ALA A 56 -13.65 -8.60 -7.32
C ALA A 56 -13.83 -9.67 -8.41
N LYS A 57 -14.53 -10.76 -8.08
CA LYS A 57 -14.79 -11.87 -9.01
C LYS A 57 -15.95 -11.62 -9.99
N ASN A 58 -16.76 -10.59 -9.77
CA ASN A 58 -17.85 -10.18 -10.63
C ASN A 58 -18.11 -8.68 -10.54
N ASP A 59 -18.89 -8.14 -11.46
CA ASP A 59 -19.14 -6.70 -11.60
C ASP A 59 -19.91 -6.12 -10.42
N ILE A 60 -20.85 -6.86 -9.84
CA ILE A 60 -21.62 -6.42 -8.67
C ILE A 60 -20.67 -6.18 -7.48
N ALA A 61 -19.78 -7.13 -7.22
CA ALA A 61 -18.78 -6.98 -6.17
C ALA A 61 -17.81 -5.84 -6.47
N HIS A 62 -17.38 -5.68 -7.72
CA HIS A 62 -16.49 -4.60 -8.16
C HIS A 62 -17.09 -3.22 -7.89
N ILE A 63 -18.33 -2.99 -8.36
CA ILE A 63 -19.04 -1.72 -8.16
C ILE A 63 -19.23 -1.45 -6.66
N ASN A 64 -19.69 -2.45 -5.91
CA ASN A 64 -19.95 -2.28 -4.48
C ASN A 64 -18.67 -1.92 -3.69
N ILE A 65 -17.59 -2.70 -3.84
CA ILE A 65 -16.32 -2.43 -3.15
C ILE A 65 -15.70 -1.10 -3.59
N SER A 66 -15.79 -0.76 -4.88
CA SER A 66 -15.31 0.53 -5.40
C SER A 66 -16.05 1.71 -4.76
N ASN A 67 -17.38 1.58 -4.57
CA ASN A 67 -18.19 2.58 -3.87
C ASN A 67 -17.80 2.69 -2.38
N GLN A 68 -17.65 1.57 -1.70
CA GLN A 68 -17.17 1.57 -0.30
C GLN A 68 -15.80 2.25 -0.15
N ILE A 69 -14.87 2.01 -1.09
CA ILE A 69 -13.56 2.68 -1.11
C ILE A 69 -13.72 4.19 -1.34
N LYS A 70 -14.55 4.60 -2.30
CA LYS A 70 -14.85 6.01 -2.60
C LYS A 70 -15.47 6.73 -1.40
N GLU A 71 -16.36 6.05 -0.68
CA GLU A 71 -17.04 6.55 0.51
C GLU A 71 -16.20 6.41 1.81
N ARG A 72 -14.94 5.92 1.71
CA ARG A 72 -14.02 5.69 2.83
C ARG A 72 -14.55 4.71 3.89
N LYS A 73 -15.45 3.82 3.50
CA LYS A 73 -15.99 2.76 4.37
C LYS A 73 -15.03 1.59 4.54
N VAL A 74 -14.15 1.37 3.55
CA VAL A 74 -13.09 0.35 3.64
C VAL A 74 -11.97 0.88 4.52
N LYS A 75 -11.78 0.28 5.70
CA LYS A 75 -10.68 0.63 6.60
C LYS A 75 -9.44 -0.20 6.24
N LYS A 76 -8.30 0.47 6.15
CA LYS A 76 -7.02 -0.11 5.77
C LYS A 76 -6.01 0.20 6.85
N THR A 77 -5.49 -0.86 7.48
CA THR A 77 -4.46 -0.77 8.51
C THR A 77 -3.18 -1.42 8.01
N TYR A 78 -2.09 -0.73 8.16
CA TYR A 78 -0.75 -1.17 7.78
C TYR A 78 0.13 -1.29 9.01
N ILE A 79 1.15 -2.14 8.92
CA ILE A 79 2.29 -2.13 9.84
C ILE A 79 3.49 -1.59 9.07
N ALA A 80 4.19 -0.63 9.66
CA ALA A 80 5.35 0.00 9.07
C ALA A 80 6.51 0.05 10.07
N LEU A 81 7.71 -0.30 9.63
CA LEU A 81 8.93 -0.03 10.37
C LEU A 81 9.59 1.21 9.77
N VAL A 82 9.74 2.25 10.58
CA VAL A 82 10.34 3.52 10.17
C VAL A 82 11.69 3.76 10.83
N ARG A 83 12.53 4.57 10.20
CA ARG A 83 13.77 5.08 10.79
C ARG A 83 13.49 6.17 11.77
N GLY A 84 14.26 6.19 12.84
CA GLY A 84 14.18 7.20 13.87
C GLY A 84 13.30 6.78 15.03
N ASN A 85 13.45 7.51 16.12
CA ASN A 85 12.64 7.37 17.32
C ASN A 85 11.50 8.38 17.25
N VAL A 86 10.31 7.94 16.85
CA VAL A 86 9.12 8.81 16.76
C VAL A 86 8.69 9.18 18.19
N PRO A 87 8.70 10.46 18.57
CA PRO A 87 8.40 10.87 19.94
C PRO A 87 6.90 10.78 20.27
N GLU A 88 6.03 11.11 19.31
CA GLU A 88 4.58 11.07 19.50
C GLU A 88 4.07 9.63 19.59
N GLU A 89 3.15 9.35 20.53
CA GLU A 89 2.48 8.05 20.63
C GLU A 89 1.52 7.81 19.46
N GLU A 90 0.87 8.86 19.00
CA GLU A 90 -0.03 8.85 17.83
C GLU A 90 -0.09 10.24 17.20
N ALA A 91 -0.28 10.30 15.88
CA ALA A 91 -0.49 11.55 15.18
C ALA A 91 -1.24 11.36 13.86
N THR A 92 -1.70 12.47 13.33
CA THR A 92 -2.36 12.57 12.01
C THR A 92 -1.55 13.46 11.09
N ILE A 93 -1.20 12.92 9.92
CA ILE A 93 -0.54 13.65 8.84
C ILE A 93 -1.62 13.99 7.82
N ASN A 94 -1.91 15.27 7.67
CA ASN A 94 -2.89 15.79 6.69
C ASN A 94 -2.15 16.70 5.71
N MET A 95 -1.54 16.13 4.68
CA MET A 95 -0.75 16.85 3.69
C MET A 95 -1.11 16.36 2.28
N PRO A 96 -1.42 17.26 1.33
CA PRO A 96 -1.77 16.85 -0.03
C PRO A 96 -0.57 16.27 -0.77
N ILE A 97 -0.82 15.23 -1.58
CA ILE A 97 0.20 14.49 -2.33
C ILE A 97 -0.01 14.70 -3.84
N GLY A 98 1.07 15.08 -4.52
CA GLY A 98 1.15 15.24 -5.96
C GLY A 98 2.43 14.65 -6.54
N ARG A 99 2.63 14.83 -7.84
CA ARG A 99 3.93 14.54 -8.48
C ARG A 99 4.98 15.49 -7.94
N SER A 100 6.19 14.98 -7.67
CA SER A 100 7.31 15.81 -7.30
C SER A 100 7.68 16.77 -8.46
N THR A 101 7.89 18.03 -8.14
CA THR A 101 8.35 19.03 -9.11
C THR A 101 9.81 18.84 -9.49
N ARG A 102 10.61 18.21 -8.61
CA ARG A 102 12.05 17.96 -8.81
C ARG A 102 12.32 16.64 -9.53
N ASP A 103 11.53 15.61 -9.24
CA ASP A 103 11.67 14.27 -9.85
C ASP A 103 10.28 13.71 -10.17
N ARG A 104 9.87 13.80 -11.43
CA ARG A 104 8.56 13.36 -11.90
C ARG A 104 8.30 11.85 -11.72
N LYS A 105 9.31 11.05 -11.39
CA LYS A 105 9.14 9.62 -11.07
C LYS A 105 8.68 9.41 -9.64
N LYS A 106 8.80 10.43 -8.77
CA LYS A 106 8.42 10.38 -7.36
C LYS A 106 7.12 11.14 -7.09
N MET A 107 6.47 10.76 -5.99
CA MET A 107 5.42 11.54 -5.36
C MET A 107 6.03 12.38 -4.24
N ALA A 108 5.39 13.49 -3.90
CA ALA A 108 5.82 14.37 -2.83
C ALA A 108 4.61 15.06 -2.19
N VAL A 109 4.79 15.61 -1.00
CA VAL A 109 3.87 16.60 -0.45
C VAL A 109 3.91 17.82 -1.38
N ASN A 110 2.75 18.20 -1.87
CA ASN A 110 2.61 19.28 -2.85
C ASN A 110 1.28 20.00 -2.64
N LYS A 111 1.29 21.31 -2.53
CA LYS A 111 0.09 22.13 -2.31
C LYS A 111 -0.99 21.93 -3.37
N ASP A 112 -0.59 21.71 -4.62
CA ASP A 112 -1.48 21.43 -5.75
C ASP A 112 -1.86 19.94 -5.86
N GLY A 113 -1.43 19.12 -4.89
CA GLY A 113 -1.70 17.69 -4.81
C GLY A 113 -3.12 17.37 -4.39
N LYS A 114 -3.45 16.10 -4.39
CA LYS A 114 -4.74 15.62 -3.90
C LYS A 114 -4.70 15.45 -2.38
N PRO A 115 -5.76 15.81 -1.64
CA PRO A 115 -5.85 15.61 -0.19
C PRO A 115 -5.48 14.19 0.21
N ALA A 116 -4.65 14.06 1.23
CA ALA A 116 -4.19 12.78 1.75
C ALA A 116 -4.10 12.84 3.27
N ILE A 117 -4.70 11.83 3.94
CA ILE A 117 -4.76 11.75 5.40
C ILE A 117 -4.25 10.40 5.84
N THR A 118 -3.25 10.41 6.72
CA THR A 118 -2.61 9.23 7.30
C THR A 118 -2.54 9.38 8.81
N HIS A 119 -3.05 8.41 9.55
CA HIS A 119 -2.94 8.33 11.01
C HIS A 119 -1.90 7.27 11.35
N PHE A 120 -1.09 7.52 12.37
CA PHE A 120 -0.23 6.48 12.90
C PHE A 120 -0.32 6.39 14.43
N LYS A 121 -0.01 5.21 14.94
CA LYS A 121 0.16 4.92 16.35
C LYS A 121 1.44 4.12 16.54
N VAL A 122 2.24 4.51 17.51
CA VAL A 122 3.48 3.79 17.89
C VAL A 122 3.09 2.47 18.56
N LEU A 123 3.60 1.36 18.01
CA LEU A 123 3.49 0.04 18.62
C LEU A 123 4.72 -0.29 19.49
N LYS A 124 5.92 0.06 19.01
CA LYS A 124 7.16 -0.18 19.73
C LYS A 124 8.30 0.70 19.21
N ARG A 125 9.16 1.16 20.11
CA ARG A 125 10.40 1.88 19.81
C ARG A 125 11.59 0.97 20.04
N TYR A 126 12.55 1.00 19.10
CA TYR A 126 13.79 0.23 19.12
C TYR A 126 15.02 1.16 19.05
N GLY A 127 14.95 2.33 19.69
CA GLY A 127 15.99 3.35 19.64
C GLY A 127 16.10 4.05 18.28
N LYS A 128 16.79 3.44 17.32
CA LYS A 128 16.97 4.00 15.96
C LYS A 128 15.82 3.71 15.01
N TYR A 129 14.82 2.93 15.43
CA TYR A 129 13.67 2.50 14.62
C TYR A 129 12.40 2.53 15.44
N THR A 130 11.26 2.72 14.77
CA THR A 130 9.95 2.69 15.41
C THR A 130 9.00 1.84 14.57
N LEU A 131 8.29 0.92 15.22
CA LEU A 131 7.21 0.13 14.63
C LEU A 131 5.90 0.87 14.81
N LEU A 132 5.18 1.08 13.72
CA LEU A 132 3.93 1.83 13.68
C LEU A 132 2.78 0.98 13.17
N GLU A 133 1.60 1.15 13.75
CA GLU A 133 0.32 0.90 13.10
C GLU A 133 -0.06 2.17 12.31
N VAL A 134 -0.43 2.01 11.04
CA VAL A 134 -0.77 3.14 10.18
C VAL A 134 -2.14 2.92 9.55
N LYS A 135 -3.03 3.89 9.69
CA LYS A 135 -4.37 3.90 9.07
C LYS A 135 -4.46 5.02 8.04
N ILE A 136 -5.10 4.75 6.92
CA ILE A 136 -5.26 5.72 5.84
C ILE A 136 -6.73 5.94 5.50
N GLU A 137 -7.16 7.20 5.39
CA GLU A 137 -8.49 7.55 4.89
C GLU A 137 -8.51 7.66 3.37
N THR A 138 -7.40 7.99 2.78
CA THR A 138 -7.20 8.18 1.33
C THR A 138 -6.20 7.16 0.82
N GLY A 139 -6.18 6.88 -0.49
CA GLY A 139 -5.25 5.93 -1.10
C GLY A 139 -4.44 6.56 -2.23
N ARG A 140 -3.62 7.58 -1.93
CA ARG A 140 -2.74 8.18 -2.94
C ARG A 140 -1.54 7.30 -3.20
N THR A 141 -0.97 7.41 -4.39
CA THR A 141 0.25 6.67 -4.74
C THR A 141 1.36 6.99 -3.74
N HIS A 142 1.99 5.96 -3.17
CA HIS A 142 3.06 6.05 -2.17
C HIS A 142 2.70 6.84 -0.89
N GLN A 143 1.41 6.99 -0.56
CA GLN A 143 0.95 7.91 0.48
C GLN A 143 1.68 7.76 1.81
N ILE A 144 1.70 6.56 2.40
CA ILE A 144 2.35 6.32 3.69
C ILE A 144 3.85 6.62 3.59
N ARG A 145 4.49 6.17 2.51
CA ARG A 145 5.92 6.33 2.25
C ARG A 145 6.32 7.80 2.15
N VAL A 146 5.54 8.59 1.40
CA VAL A 146 5.74 10.05 1.26
C VAL A 146 5.52 10.76 2.58
N HIS A 147 4.40 10.50 3.27
CA HIS A 147 4.07 11.16 4.53
C HIS A 147 5.11 10.88 5.60
N MET A 148 5.53 9.63 5.77
CA MET A 148 6.53 9.27 6.78
C MET A 148 7.91 9.88 6.46
N ALA A 149 8.29 9.93 5.18
CA ALA A 149 9.54 10.58 4.77
C ALA A 149 9.49 12.11 4.99
N GLU A 150 8.35 12.75 4.69
CA GLU A 150 8.16 14.20 4.86
C GLU A 150 8.33 14.65 6.32
N ILE A 151 7.81 13.85 7.27
CA ILE A 151 7.97 14.16 8.70
C ILE A 151 9.30 13.66 9.30
N GLY A 152 10.24 13.19 8.45
CA GLY A 152 11.58 12.80 8.87
C GLY A 152 11.77 11.35 9.32
N TYR A 153 10.73 10.51 9.20
CA TYR A 153 10.75 9.09 9.60
C TYR A 153 10.51 8.15 8.42
N PRO A 154 11.40 8.10 7.41
CA PRO A 154 11.20 7.28 6.22
C PRO A 154 11.11 5.79 6.56
N ILE A 155 10.36 5.04 5.75
CA ILE A 155 10.20 3.61 5.93
C ILE A 155 11.52 2.89 5.65
N VAL A 156 11.87 1.94 6.50
CA VAL A 156 13.08 1.11 6.35
C VAL A 156 13.01 0.33 5.03
N GLY A 157 14.13 0.27 4.29
CA GLY A 157 14.23 -0.43 3.02
C GLY A 157 13.56 0.27 1.84
N ASP A 158 12.99 1.47 2.02
CA ASP A 158 12.38 2.22 0.92
C ASP A 158 13.46 2.82 0.01
N ALA A 159 13.67 2.22 -1.17
CA ALA A 159 14.69 2.66 -2.12
C ALA A 159 14.43 4.07 -2.72
N VAL A 160 13.18 4.57 -2.61
CA VAL A 160 12.77 5.85 -3.22
C VAL A 160 12.87 7.00 -2.22
N TYR A 161 12.41 6.77 -0.97
CA TYR A 161 12.22 7.83 0.01
C TYR A 161 13.17 7.76 1.22
N SER A 162 13.98 6.69 1.36
CA SER A 162 14.93 6.55 2.47
C SER A 162 16.37 6.98 2.14
N ASN A 163 16.57 7.73 1.06
CA ASN A 163 17.90 8.15 0.59
C ASN A 163 18.86 6.97 0.33
N GLY A 164 18.33 5.85 -0.14
CA GLY A 164 19.10 4.67 -0.54
C GLY A 164 19.70 3.85 0.60
N LYS A 165 19.45 4.22 1.85
CA LYS A 165 19.93 3.47 3.00
C LYS A 165 19.09 2.19 3.19
N ASN A 166 19.72 1.04 3.14
CA ASN A 166 19.12 -0.28 3.33
C ASN A 166 19.99 -1.10 4.28
N GLU A 167 19.90 -0.81 5.57
CA GLU A 167 20.77 -1.36 6.63
C GLU A 167 20.56 -2.85 6.86
N PHE A 168 19.38 -3.37 6.49
CA PHE A 168 19.03 -4.77 6.70
C PHE A 168 19.08 -5.61 5.41
N GLY A 169 19.44 -5.01 4.28
CA GLY A 169 19.47 -5.70 2.99
C GLY A 169 18.09 -6.20 2.52
N VAL A 170 16.99 -5.56 2.95
CA VAL A 170 15.64 -5.98 2.57
C VAL A 170 15.30 -5.60 1.14
N GLU A 171 14.58 -6.46 0.45
CA GLU A 171 14.07 -6.20 -0.89
C GLU A 171 12.79 -5.37 -0.86
N GLY A 172 12.90 -4.04 -0.61
CA GLY A 172 11.77 -3.11 -0.60
C GLY A 172 11.42 -2.57 0.79
N GLN A 173 10.38 -1.75 0.82
CA GLN A 173 9.95 -1.05 2.03
C GLN A 173 9.34 -1.99 3.08
N MET A 174 9.73 -1.84 4.32
CA MET A 174 9.14 -2.50 5.48
C MET A 174 7.75 -1.95 5.79
N LEU A 175 6.83 -2.18 4.85
CA LEU A 175 5.42 -1.76 4.87
C LEU A 175 4.53 -2.94 4.50
N HIS A 176 3.55 -3.25 5.34
CA HIS A 176 2.67 -4.39 5.21
C HIS A 176 1.21 -4.00 5.36
N ALA A 177 0.36 -4.28 4.38
CA ALA A 177 -1.10 -4.13 4.47
C ALA A 177 -1.66 -5.22 5.38
N TYR A 178 -1.72 -4.92 6.67
CA TYR A 178 -1.94 -5.88 7.75
C TYR A 178 -3.40 -6.26 7.92
N LYS A 179 -4.30 -5.25 7.95
CA LYS A 179 -5.72 -5.48 8.19
C LYS A 179 -6.57 -4.69 7.22
N LEU A 180 -7.67 -5.33 6.79
CA LEU A 180 -8.66 -4.75 5.91
C LEU A 180 -10.06 -5.01 6.46
N GLU A 181 -10.87 -3.96 6.60
CA GLU A 181 -12.25 -4.04 7.07
C GLU A 181 -13.19 -3.44 6.01
N PHE A 182 -14.27 -4.16 5.68
CA PHE A 182 -15.26 -3.74 4.69
C PHE A 182 -16.58 -4.51 4.88
N GLU A 183 -17.64 -4.08 4.22
CA GLU A 183 -18.89 -4.82 4.15
C GLU A 183 -18.89 -5.79 2.95
N HIS A 184 -19.21 -7.05 3.16
CA HIS A 184 -19.29 -8.04 2.07
C HIS A 184 -20.35 -7.60 1.04
N PRO A 185 -20.02 -7.53 -0.27
CA PRO A 185 -20.90 -6.97 -1.30
C PRO A 185 -22.29 -7.56 -1.35
N THR A 186 -22.42 -8.88 -1.15
CA THR A 186 -23.68 -9.62 -1.27
C THR A 186 -24.35 -9.82 0.09
N THR A 187 -23.62 -10.37 1.08
CA THR A 187 -24.20 -10.78 2.35
C THR A 187 -24.36 -9.64 3.35
N LYS A 188 -23.78 -8.47 3.07
CA LYS A 188 -23.76 -7.28 3.93
C LYS A 188 -23.11 -7.50 5.30
N LYS A 189 -22.47 -8.64 5.52
CA LYS A 189 -21.75 -8.90 6.76
C LYS A 189 -20.47 -8.06 6.82
N HIS A 190 -20.16 -7.57 8.02
CA HIS A 190 -18.85 -6.96 8.27
C HIS A 190 -17.76 -8.01 8.10
N MET A 191 -16.75 -7.66 7.33
CA MET A 191 -15.57 -8.50 7.06
C MET A 191 -14.34 -7.84 7.67
N GLU A 192 -13.63 -8.58 8.48
CA GLU A 192 -12.29 -8.22 8.97
C GLU A 192 -11.32 -9.30 8.52
N LEU A 193 -10.33 -8.90 7.73
CA LEU A 193 -9.30 -9.78 7.20
C LEU A 193 -7.93 -9.34 7.71
N ILE A 194 -7.13 -10.29 8.21
CA ILE A 194 -5.79 -10.03 8.73
C ILE A 194 -4.79 -10.89 7.96
N ALA A 195 -3.73 -10.27 7.44
CA ALA A 195 -2.56 -10.96 6.92
C ALA A 195 -1.45 -10.97 7.97
N PRO A 196 -0.92 -12.12 8.38
CA PRO A 196 0.22 -12.15 9.29
C PRO A 196 1.44 -11.48 8.66
N LEU A 197 2.28 -10.85 9.48
CA LEU A 197 3.55 -10.30 9.02
C LEU A 197 4.38 -11.40 8.33
N PRO A 198 4.95 -11.11 7.16
CA PRO A 198 5.81 -12.06 6.46
C PRO A 198 7.09 -12.35 7.25
N GLN A 199 7.70 -13.50 6.99
CA GLN A 199 8.84 -14.00 7.75
C GLN A 199 10.01 -13.01 7.79
N TYR A 200 10.37 -12.42 6.63
CA TYR A 200 11.44 -11.42 6.57
C TYR A 200 11.19 -10.22 7.49
N PHE A 201 9.90 -9.81 7.63
CA PHE A 201 9.54 -8.68 8.50
C PHE A 201 9.75 -9.03 9.97
N LYS A 202 9.34 -10.24 10.38
CA LYS A 202 9.52 -10.74 11.75
C LYS A 202 11.00 -10.86 12.11
N GLU A 203 11.81 -11.43 11.23
CA GLU A 203 13.26 -11.59 11.40
C GLU A 203 13.98 -10.26 11.60
N ILE A 204 13.55 -9.20 10.90
CA ILE A 204 14.10 -7.86 11.13
C ILE A 204 13.69 -7.32 12.50
N LEU A 205 12.43 -7.49 12.89
CA LEU A 205 11.99 -7.05 14.22
C LEU A 205 12.72 -7.79 15.35
N GLU A 206 13.01 -9.08 15.18
CA GLU A 206 13.79 -9.87 16.14
C GLU A 206 15.24 -9.38 16.30
N LYS A 207 15.85 -8.90 15.21
CA LYS A 207 17.21 -8.31 15.24
C LYS A 207 17.28 -6.93 15.92
N LEU A 208 16.16 -6.31 16.20
CA LEU A 208 16.08 -5.00 16.84
C LEU A 208 15.90 -5.09 18.37
N TYR A 209 15.82 -6.30 18.92
CA TYR A 209 15.73 -6.56 20.38
C TYR A 209 17.11 -6.54 21.08
#